data_8d5a8d5f38d4813e23687f1b013aecb6
#
_entry.id   8d5a8d5f38d4813e23687f1b013aecb6
#
_cell.length_a   1.000
_cell.length_b   1.000
_cell.length_c   1.000
_cell.angle_alpha   90.00
_cell.angle_beta   90.00
_cell.angle_gamma   90.00
#
_symmetry.space_group_name_H-M   'P 1'
#
loop_
_entity.id
_entity.type
_entity.pdbx_description
1 polymer ?
#
loop_
_entity_poly.entity_id
_entity_poly.type
_entity_poly.pdbx_seq_one_letter_code
_entity_poly.pdbx_strand_id
1 'polypeptide(L)'
;PLGQIIPPTLIRPPGTVPEADFLARCIRCGECMKACPTNTLQPIGLMSGFTSFASPVITPQRGPCEPGSTVCGQVCPTGAVRSLCAEEKIWAKVGTAYVIKHKCLAWEFDQECLVCDEVCPFDAVALKKVPGIEVAVPFVDENRCNGCGFCEHYCPVLGQRAIVVEPINALRLATGSYREQGRDLGFSFEMKQQKVHEPGEREGEGMPWGFEGGLPPGFTE
;
A
#
# COMPACT_ATOMS: atom_id res chain seq x y z
N PRO A 1 32.07 2.29 18.18
CA PRO A 1 31.10 2.20 17.11
C PRO A 1 29.71 2.25 17.75
N LEU A 2 29.07 3.42 17.65
CA LEU A 2 27.67 3.57 18.04
C LEU A 2 26.88 2.69 17.08
N GLY A 3 26.39 1.55 17.58
CA GLY A 3 25.50 0.67 16.85
C GLY A 3 24.34 1.50 16.30
N GLN A 4 24.23 1.55 14.99
CA GLN A 4 23.10 2.20 14.33
C GLN A 4 21.83 1.46 14.77
N ILE A 5 21.09 2.06 15.68
CA ILE A 5 19.69 1.68 15.91
C ILE A 5 18.96 2.13 14.66
N ILE A 6 18.93 1.27 13.66
CA ILE A 6 18.05 1.44 12.50
C ILE A 6 16.67 1.10 13.03
N PRO A 7 15.74 2.05 13.13
CA PRO A 7 14.39 1.72 13.54
C PRO A 7 13.81 0.75 12.49
N PRO A 8 13.40 -0.46 12.86
CA PRO A 8 12.91 -1.47 11.92
C PRO A 8 11.53 -1.15 11.33
N THR A 9 11.02 0.04 11.57
CA THR A 9 9.60 0.39 11.40
C THR A 9 9.28 1.27 10.20
N LEU A 10 10.27 1.59 9.34
CA LEU A 10 10.01 2.50 8.22
C LEU A 10 9.71 1.74 6.93
N ILE A 11 8.48 1.92 6.43
CA ILE A 11 8.09 1.39 5.13
C ILE A 11 8.61 2.35 4.06
N ARG A 12 9.67 1.95 3.35
CA ARG A 12 10.26 2.76 2.29
C ARG A 12 9.54 2.58 0.95
N PRO A 13 9.63 3.55 0.04
CA PRO A 13 9.13 3.39 -1.33
C PRO A 13 9.66 2.12 -2.01
N PRO A 14 8.87 1.48 -2.90
CA PRO A 14 9.37 0.35 -3.69
C PRO A 14 10.56 0.77 -4.54
N GLY A 15 11.56 -0.10 -4.64
CA GLY A 15 12.81 0.22 -5.32
C GLY A 15 13.85 0.95 -4.47
N THR A 16 13.56 1.23 -3.20
CA THR A 16 14.57 1.82 -2.29
C THR A 16 15.74 0.87 -2.13
N VAL A 17 16.97 1.41 -2.27
CA VAL A 17 18.20 0.68 -1.98
C VAL A 17 18.31 0.34 -0.47
N PRO A 18 19.23 -0.53 -0.02
CA PRO A 18 19.43 -0.83 1.40
C PRO A 18 19.49 0.44 2.25
N GLU A 19 18.95 0.39 3.48
CA GLU A 19 18.68 1.59 4.29
C GLU A 19 19.90 2.51 4.48
N ALA A 20 21.08 1.93 4.71
CA ALA A 20 22.31 2.71 4.87
C ALA A 20 22.65 3.50 3.60
N ASP A 21 22.57 2.84 2.44
CA ASP A 21 22.80 3.46 1.14
C ASP A 21 21.72 4.49 0.80
N PHE A 22 20.47 4.18 1.17
CA PHE A 22 19.35 5.11 0.99
C PHE A 22 19.57 6.40 1.77
N LEU A 23 19.91 6.32 3.04
CA LEU A 23 20.15 7.49 3.88
C LEU A 23 21.36 8.32 3.41
N ALA A 24 22.37 7.65 2.84
CA ALA A 24 23.54 8.32 2.26
C ALA A 24 23.22 9.03 0.93
N ARG A 25 22.30 8.50 0.12
CA ARG A 25 21.93 9.03 -1.21
C ARG A 25 20.76 10.00 -1.16
N CYS A 26 19.79 9.81 -0.25
CA CYS A 26 18.57 10.61 -0.21
C CYS A 26 18.85 12.05 0.24
N ILE A 27 18.74 12.99 -0.69
CA ILE A 27 18.91 14.44 -0.42
C ILE A 27 17.65 15.12 0.11
N ARG A 28 16.59 14.36 0.38
CA ARG A 28 15.31 14.83 0.96
C ARG A 28 14.62 15.94 0.13
N CYS A 29 14.78 15.88 -1.19
CA CYS A 29 14.21 16.89 -2.12
C CYS A 29 12.68 16.89 -2.18
N GLY A 30 12.03 15.81 -1.76
CA GLY A 30 10.57 15.70 -1.76
C GLY A 30 9.92 15.34 -3.11
N GLU A 31 10.69 15.22 -4.21
CA GLU A 31 10.11 14.98 -5.54
C GLU A 31 9.30 13.68 -5.62
N CYS A 32 9.76 12.59 -4.99
CA CYS A 32 9.01 11.34 -4.94
C CYS A 32 7.67 11.47 -4.17
N MET A 33 7.62 12.34 -3.16
CA MET A 33 6.40 12.61 -2.40
C MET A 33 5.42 13.44 -3.21
N LYS A 34 5.89 14.49 -3.91
CA LYS A 34 5.05 15.33 -4.78
C LYS A 34 4.49 14.56 -5.97
N ALA A 35 5.30 13.67 -6.56
CA ALA A 35 4.91 12.89 -7.72
C ALA A 35 4.00 11.70 -7.37
N CYS A 36 3.86 11.34 -6.10
CA CYS A 36 3.07 10.19 -5.68
C CYS A 36 1.57 10.39 -5.93
N PRO A 37 0.93 9.61 -6.81
CA PRO A 37 -0.46 9.85 -7.21
C PRO A 37 -1.46 9.63 -6.08
N THR A 38 -1.12 8.79 -5.11
CA THR A 38 -2.00 8.45 -3.97
C THR A 38 -1.64 9.18 -2.70
N ASN A 39 -0.62 10.06 -2.74
CA ASN A 39 -0.12 10.79 -1.59
C ASN A 39 0.31 9.89 -0.40
N THR A 40 0.65 8.62 -0.67
CA THR A 40 1.09 7.69 0.38
C THR A 40 2.48 8.02 0.91
N LEU A 41 3.33 8.67 0.10
CA LEU A 41 4.68 9.06 0.50
C LEU A 41 4.65 10.35 1.31
N GLN A 42 5.04 10.25 2.56
CA GLN A 42 5.08 11.35 3.51
C GLN A 42 6.49 11.56 4.04
N PRO A 43 6.88 12.78 4.42
CA PRO A 43 8.13 13.03 5.11
C PRO A 43 8.07 12.46 6.53
N ILE A 44 9.11 11.74 6.93
CA ILE A 44 9.18 11.25 8.31
C ILE A 44 9.48 12.37 9.28
N GLY A 45 8.77 12.34 10.43
CA GLY A 45 8.96 13.32 11.50
C GLY A 45 10.25 13.09 12.30
N LEU A 46 10.62 14.11 13.09
CA LEU A 46 11.84 14.12 13.91
C LEU A 46 11.86 13.00 14.97
N MET A 47 10.69 12.59 15.47
CA MET A 47 10.56 11.56 16.50
C MET A 47 11.06 10.18 16.07
N SER A 48 11.21 9.96 14.77
CA SER A 48 11.77 8.70 14.22
C SER A 48 13.29 8.72 14.03
N GLY A 49 13.96 9.74 14.56
CA GLY A 49 15.42 9.88 14.52
C GLY A 49 15.92 10.91 13.51
N PHE A 50 17.02 11.56 13.86
CA PHE A 50 17.61 12.64 13.03
C PHE A 50 18.10 12.15 11.67
N THR A 51 18.64 10.96 11.59
CA THR A 51 19.19 10.40 10.34
C THR A 51 18.12 10.18 9.28
N SER A 52 16.91 9.83 9.69
CA SER A 52 15.79 9.55 8.79
C SER A 52 14.87 10.76 8.57
N PHE A 53 15.03 11.83 9.35
CA PHE A 53 14.18 13.02 9.30
C PHE A 53 13.97 13.53 7.87
N ALA A 54 12.74 13.89 7.53
CA ALA A 54 12.29 14.39 6.23
C ALA A 54 12.51 13.45 5.04
N SER A 55 12.99 12.21 5.24
CA SER A 55 13.05 11.22 4.16
C SER A 55 11.68 10.59 3.91
N PRO A 56 11.40 10.10 2.66
CA PRO A 56 10.10 9.54 2.32
C PRO A 56 9.81 8.22 3.03
N VAL A 57 8.59 8.09 3.51
CA VAL A 57 8.02 6.86 4.10
C VAL A 57 6.63 6.63 3.53
N ILE A 58 6.27 5.38 3.29
CA ILE A 58 4.90 4.99 2.96
C ILE A 58 4.05 5.09 4.23
N THR A 59 2.95 5.83 4.14
CA THR A 59 1.95 5.97 5.18
C THR A 59 0.59 5.52 4.63
N PRO A 60 0.24 4.22 4.77
CA PRO A 60 -0.95 3.65 4.12
C PRO A 60 -2.25 4.37 4.50
N GLN A 61 -2.34 4.93 5.70
CA GLN A 61 -3.51 5.70 6.13
C GLN A 61 -3.77 6.95 5.30
N ARG A 62 -2.73 7.52 4.65
CA ARG A 62 -2.86 8.66 3.73
C ARG A 62 -3.28 8.25 2.33
N GLY A 63 -2.85 7.08 1.93
CA GLY A 63 -3.17 6.48 0.64
C GLY A 63 -2.41 5.16 0.45
N PRO A 64 -2.90 4.23 -0.36
CA PRO A 64 -2.18 3.00 -0.66
C PRO A 64 -1.05 3.24 -1.67
N CYS A 65 -0.06 2.35 -1.70
CA CYS A 65 0.94 2.36 -2.77
C CYS A 65 0.36 1.72 -4.03
N GLU A 66 0.04 2.53 -5.03
CA GLU A 66 -0.55 2.07 -6.31
C GLU A 66 0.40 1.10 -7.05
N PRO A 67 0.01 -0.17 -7.30
CA PRO A 67 0.90 -1.16 -7.92
C PRO A 67 1.42 -0.77 -9.30
N GLY A 68 0.60 -0.10 -10.11
CA GLY A 68 0.97 0.32 -11.46
C GLY A 68 1.87 1.57 -11.52
N SER A 69 1.98 2.35 -10.45
CA SER A 69 2.75 3.60 -10.46
C SER A 69 4.21 3.38 -10.09
N THR A 70 5.15 3.78 -10.95
CA THR A 70 6.60 3.69 -10.75
C THR A 70 7.27 5.06 -10.58
N VAL A 71 6.48 6.12 -10.47
CA VAL A 71 6.91 7.52 -10.55
C VAL A 71 7.96 7.88 -9.49
N CYS A 72 7.84 7.36 -8.27
CA CYS A 72 8.77 7.67 -7.17
C CYS A 72 10.24 7.35 -7.50
N GLY A 73 10.50 6.27 -8.24
CA GLY A 73 11.84 5.93 -8.72
C GLY A 73 12.26 6.76 -9.93
N GLN A 74 11.32 7.07 -10.83
CA GLN A 74 11.60 7.86 -12.04
C GLN A 74 12.06 9.29 -11.74
N VAL A 75 11.47 9.91 -10.69
CA VAL A 75 11.81 11.30 -10.30
C VAL A 75 12.95 11.40 -9.29
N CYS A 76 13.52 10.27 -8.83
CA CYS A 76 14.58 10.30 -7.83
C CYS A 76 15.93 10.68 -8.47
N PRO A 77 16.48 11.90 -8.20
CA PRO A 77 17.68 12.35 -8.90
C PRO A 77 18.97 11.65 -8.48
N THR A 78 18.95 11.02 -7.29
CA THR A 78 20.16 10.40 -6.72
C THR A 78 20.16 8.87 -6.82
N GLY A 79 19.06 8.29 -7.35
CA GLY A 79 18.89 6.83 -7.36
C GLY A 79 18.77 6.18 -5.97
N ALA A 80 18.47 6.96 -4.92
CA ALA A 80 18.12 6.42 -3.61
C ALA A 80 16.88 5.52 -3.68
N VAL A 81 15.95 5.86 -4.58
CA VAL A 81 14.86 5.00 -5.05
C VAL A 81 15.15 4.67 -6.50
N ARG A 82 15.35 3.40 -6.81
CA ARG A 82 15.65 2.91 -8.16
C ARG A 82 14.43 3.10 -9.07
N SER A 83 14.67 3.51 -10.31
CA SER A 83 13.65 3.48 -11.35
C SER A 83 13.40 2.02 -11.74
N LEU A 84 12.17 1.57 -11.57
CA LEU A 84 11.73 0.21 -11.90
C LEU A 84 10.67 0.28 -13.00
N CYS A 85 10.58 -0.75 -13.84
CA CYS A 85 9.40 -0.97 -14.66
C CYS A 85 8.23 -1.50 -13.78
N ALA A 86 7.02 -1.48 -14.30
CA ALA A 86 5.84 -1.89 -13.55
C ALA A 86 5.92 -3.35 -13.07
N GLU A 87 6.44 -4.23 -13.92
CA GLU A 87 6.60 -5.65 -13.63
C GLU A 87 7.59 -5.89 -12.47
N GLU A 88 8.71 -5.17 -12.43
CA GLU A 88 9.69 -5.25 -11.35
C GLU A 88 9.16 -4.64 -10.06
N LYS A 89 8.40 -3.54 -10.16
CA LYS A 89 7.83 -2.89 -9.00
C LYS A 89 6.86 -3.78 -8.23
N ILE A 90 6.06 -4.59 -8.91
CA ILE A 90 5.16 -5.56 -8.27
C ILE A 90 5.93 -6.47 -7.31
N TRP A 91 7.18 -6.82 -7.65
CA TRP A 91 8.05 -7.67 -6.86
C TRP A 91 8.87 -6.92 -5.80
N ALA A 92 8.90 -5.60 -5.85
CA ALA A 92 9.57 -4.76 -4.84
C ALA A 92 8.72 -4.67 -3.57
N LYS A 93 8.61 -5.78 -2.84
CA LYS A 93 7.87 -5.90 -1.58
C LYS A 93 8.31 -4.84 -0.59
N VAL A 94 7.37 -4.04 -0.08
CA VAL A 94 7.65 -2.95 0.86
C VAL A 94 7.36 -3.32 2.31
N GLY A 95 6.61 -4.40 2.52
CA GLY A 95 6.27 -4.91 3.84
C GLY A 95 5.24 -6.03 3.79
N THR A 96 4.69 -6.37 4.94
CA THR A 96 3.63 -7.37 5.09
C THR A 96 2.53 -6.80 5.97
N ALA A 97 1.28 -7.01 5.57
CA ALA A 97 0.12 -6.64 6.39
C ALA A 97 -0.14 -7.70 7.46
N TYR A 98 -0.60 -7.28 8.63
CA TYR A 98 -1.09 -8.17 9.67
C TYR A 98 -2.36 -7.64 10.33
N VAL A 99 -3.18 -8.54 10.87
CA VAL A 99 -4.46 -8.21 11.49
C VAL A 99 -4.28 -8.08 13.01
N ILE A 100 -4.70 -6.94 13.54
CA ILE A 100 -4.80 -6.68 14.98
C ILE A 100 -6.17 -7.21 15.43
N LYS A 101 -6.21 -8.47 15.87
CA LYS A 101 -7.46 -9.22 16.12
C LYS A 101 -8.42 -8.49 17.04
N HIS A 102 -7.95 -7.96 18.18
CA HIS A 102 -8.78 -7.26 19.18
C HIS A 102 -9.34 -5.91 18.70
N LYS A 103 -9.07 -5.50 17.45
CA LYS A 103 -9.65 -4.31 16.82
C LYS A 103 -10.47 -4.65 15.58
N CYS A 104 -10.29 -5.85 15.04
CA CYS A 104 -10.96 -6.27 13.82
C CYS A 104 -12.43 -6.58 14.10
N LEU A 105 -13.33 -6.00 13.30
CA LEU A 105 -14.77 -6.20 13.44
C LEU A 105 -15.16 -7.68 13.40
N ALA A 106 -14.56 -8.45 12.48
CA ALA A 106 -14.84 -9.87 12.35
C ALA A 106 -14.24 -10.71 13.49
N TRP A 107 -13.01 -10.39 13.94
CA TRP A 107 -12.34 -11.17 14.99
C TRP A 107 -12.87 -10.90 16.40
N GLU A 108 -13.15 -9.63 16.72
CA GLU A 108 -13.49 -9.22 18.09
C GLU A 108 -14.98 -9.11 18.32
N PHE A 109 -15.73 -8.65 17.32
CA PHE A 109 -17.14 -8.31 17.47
C PHE A 109 -18.08 -9.26 16.70
N ASP A 110 -17.53 -10.31 16.07
CA ASP A 110 -18.29 -11.24 15.24
C ASP A 110 -19.18 -10.55 14.18
N GLN A 111 -18.67 -9.42 13.66
CA GLN A 111 -19.37 -8.60 12.69
C GLN A 111 -18.78 -8.84 11.29
N GLU A 112 -19.63 -9.15 10.32
CA GLU A 112 -19.21 -9.37 8.94
C GLU A 112 -18.49 -8.16 8.36
N CYS A 113 -17.26 -8.38 7.86
CA CYS A 113 -16.45 -7.37 7.22
C CYS A 113 -15.53 -8.02 6.19
N LEU A 114 -15.68 -7.63 4.91
CA LEU A 114 -14.98 -8.21 3.76
C LEU A 114 -13.94 -7.25 3.17
N VAL A 115 -13.89 -6.00 3.65
CA VAL A 115 -13.16 -4.89 3.01
C VAL A 115 -11.71 -5.21 2.69
N CYS A 116 -10.95 -5.79 3.62
CA CYS A 116 -9.52 -6.04 3.39
C CYS A 116 -9.24 -7.12 2.32
N ASP A 117 -10.16 -8.06 2.11
CA ASP A 117 -10.11 -9.05 1.04
C ASP A 117 -10.50 -8.42 -0.32
N GLU A 118 -11.60 -7.68 -0.33
CA GLU A 118 -12.13 -7.06 -1.56
C GLU A 118 -11.14 -6.08 -2.18
N VAL A 119 -10.51 -5.22 -1.35
CA VAL A 119 -9.59 -4.18 -1.82
C VAL A 119 -8.18 -4.69 -2.11
N CYS A 120 -7.84 -5.93 -1.77
CA CYS A 120 -6.49 -6.43 -1.94
C CYS A 120 -6.17 -6.69 -3.42
N PRO A 121 -5.24 -5.94 -4.05
CA PRO A 121 -4.93 -6.12 -5.46
C PRO A 121 -4.12 -7.41 -5.73
N PHE A 122 -3.55 -8.04 -4.70
CA PHE A 122 -2.73 -9.25 -4.80
C PHE A 122 -3.44 -10.51 -4.30
N ASP A 123 -4.73 -10.40 -3.93
CA ASP A 123 -5.48 -11.52 -3.37
C ASP A 123 -4.75 -12.23 -2.21
N ALA A 124 -4.08 -11.42 -1.40
CA ALA A 124 -3.25 -11.88 -0.29
C ALA A 124 -4.03 -12.03 1.03
N VAL A 125 -5.30 -11.62 1.06
CA VAL A 125 -6.17 -11.77 2.23
C VAL A 125 -7.21 -12.83 1.90
N ALA A 126 -7.33 -13.82 2.75
CA ALA A 126 -8.33 -14.88 2.62
C ALA A 126 -9.24 -14.88 3.85
N LEU A 127 -10.54 -14.99 3.64
CA LEU A 127 -11.53 -15.10 4.70
C LEU A 127 -11.73 -16.57 5.07
N LYS A 128 -11.56 -16.91 6.35
CA LYS A 128 -11.70 -18.29 6.84
C LYS A 128 -12.61 -18.34 8.07
N LYS A 129 -13.43 -19.39 8.16
CA LYS A 129 -14.18 -19.66 9.38
C LYS A 129 -13.27 -20.27 10.44
N VAL A 130 -13.40 -19.81 11.67
CA VAL A 130 -12.67 -20.33 12.84
C VAL A 130 -13.67 -20.75 13.91
N PRO A 131 -13.36 -21.76 14.72
CA PRO A 131 -14.25 -22.18 15.83
C PRO A 131 -14.50 -21.03 16.81
N GLY A 132 -15.76 -20.83 17.19
CA GLY A 132 -16.15 -19.81 18.16
C GLY A 132 -16.44 -18.44 17.61
N ILE A 133 -16.35 -18.24 16.28
CA ILE A 133 -16.72 -17.02 15.57
C ILE A 133 -17.67 -17.41 14.43
N GLU A 134 -18.83 -16.75 14.33
CA GLU A 134 -19.85 -17.10 13.33
C GLU A 134 -19.50 -16.59 11.94
N VAL A 135 -18.86 -15.40 11.85
CA VAL A 135 -18.44 -14.82 10.59
C VAL A 135 -17.06 -15.31 10.13
N ALA A 136 -16.77 -15.18 8.85
CA ALA A 136 -15.44 -15.44 8.32
C ALA A 136 -14.47 -14.33 8.69
N VAL A 137 -13.26 -14.69 9.10
CA VAL A 137 -12.25 -13.76 9.58
C VAL A 137 -11.03 -13.68 8.63
N PRO A 138 -10.40 -12.51 8.49
CA PRO A 138 -9.29 -12.33 7.55
C PRO A 138 -7.99 -12.96 8.05
N PHE A 139 -7.30 -13.64 7.11
CA PHE A 139 -5.94 -14.13 7.23
C PHE A 139 -5.11 -13.57 6.08
N VAL A 140 -3.91 -13.09 6.38
CA VAL A 140 -2.98 -12.57 5.38
C VAL A 140 -1.99 -13.67 4.98
N ASP A 141 -1.83 -13.89 3.68
CA ASP A 141 -0.76 -14.69 3.12
C ASP A 141 0.46 -13.80 2.89
N GLU A 142 1.52 -14.01 3.67
CA GLU A 142 2.74 -13.21 3.63
C GLU A 142 3.48 -13.33 2.30
N ASN A 143 3.36 -14.47 1.62
CA ASN A 143 4.03 -14.70 0.34
C ASN A 143 3.33 -14.02 -0.83
N ARG A 144 2.03 -13.73 -0.68
CA ARG A 144 1.24 -12.98 -1.65
C ARG A 144 1.11 -11.49 -1.31
N CYS A 145 1.37 -11.11 -0.07
CA CYS A 145 1.27 -9.73 0.39
C CYS A 145 2.50 -8.92 -0.05
N ASN A 146 2.30 -7.94 -0.92
CA ASN A 146 3.35 -6.99 -1.35
C ASN A 146 3.58 -5.85 -0.34
N GLY A 147 2.62 -5.59 0.57
CA GLY A 147 2.68 -4.48 1.52
C GLY A 147 2.15 -3.15 0.98
N CYS A 148 1.36 -3.15 -0.08
CA CYS A 148 0.84 -1.96 -0.75
C CYS A 148 -0.06 -1.06 0.11
N GLY A 149 -0.67 -1.59 1.19
CA GLY A 149 -1.43 -0.84 2.17
C GLY A 149 -2.88 -0.54 1.80
N PHE A 150 -3.44 -1.12 0.73
CA PHE A 150 -4.87 -0.98 0.40
C PHE A 150 -5.76 -1.43 1.56
N CYS A 151 -5.48 -2.59 2.15
CA CYS A 151 -6.24 -3.11 3.28
C CYS A 151 -6.21 -2.19 4.50
N GLU A 152 -5.06 -1.56 4.81
CA GLU A 152 -4.95 -0.59 5.90
C GLU A 152 -5.69 0.71 5.58
N HIS A 153 -5.55 1.22 4.34
CA HIS A 153 -6.20 2.47 3.92
C HIS A 153 -7.71 2.39 4.03
N TYR A 154 -8.30 1.32 3.50
CA TYR A 154 -9.75 1.15 3.43
C TYR A 154 -10.37 0.49 4.67
N CYS A 155 -9.58 0.07 5.66
CA CYS A 155 -10.11 -0.51 6.89
C CYS A 155 -11.11 0.46 7.56
N PRO A 156 -12.35 0.03 7.85
CA PRO A 156 -13.38 0.92 8.41
C PRO A 156 -13.15 1.30 9.87
N VAL A 157 -12.27 0.58 10.57
CA VAL A 157 -11.96 0.87 11.98
C VAL A 157 -11.23 2.21 12.10
N LEU A 158 -11.79 3.12 12.89
CA LEU A 158 -11.25 4.46 13.07
C LEU A 158 -10.03 4.49 14.01
N GLY A 159 -9.19 5.48 13.83
CA GLY A 159 -7.95 5.63 14.60
C GLY A 159 -6.87 4.66 14.14
N GLN A 160 -6.39 3.79 15.03
CA GLN A 160 -5.47 2.72 14.64
C GLN A 160 -6.26 1.62 13.93
N ARG A 161 -5.96 1.40 12.66
CA ARG A 161 -6.60 0.39 11.82
C ARG A 161 -6.46 -1.02 12.39
N ALA A 162 -7.43 -1.88 12.10
CA ALA A 162 -7.39 -3.29 12.53
C ALA A 162 -6.47 -4.16 11.67
N ILE A 163 -6.08 -3.69 10.50
CA ILE A 163 -5.06 -4.30 9.66
C ILE A 163 -4.02 -3.22 9.33
N VAL A 164 -2.76 -3.52 9.54
CA VAL A 164 -1.65 -2.57 9.38
C VAL A 164 -0.50 -3.23 8.63
N VAL A 165 0.26 -2.43 7.91
CA VAL A 165 1.45 -2.87 7.19
C VAL A 165 2.69 -2.55 8.00
N GLU A 166 3.59 -3.52 8.10
CA GLU A 166 4.92 -3.34 8.67
C GLU A 166 6.00 -3.76 7.66
N PRO A 167 7.24 -3.25 7.77
CA PRO A 167 8.31 -3.54 6.81
C PRO A 167 8.89 -4.96 6.97
N ILE A 168 8.05 -5.92 7.34
CA ILE A 168 8.41 -7.34 7.49
C ILE A 168 8.62 -7.92 6.09
N ASN A 169 9.75 -8.61 5.91
CA ASN A 169 10.15 -9.22 4.64
C ASN A 169 10.26 -8.23 3.47
N ALA A 170 10.48 -6.94 3.75
CA ALA A 170 10.67 -5.91 2.72
C ALA A 170 11.95 -6.18 1.92
N LEU A 171 11.86 -6.07 0.59
CA LEU A 171 12.99 -6.21 -0.31
C LEU A 171 13.62 -4.85 -0.62
N ARG A 172 14.92 -4.73 -0.40
CA ARG A 172 15.70 -3.52 -0.71
C ARG A 172 17.00 -3.92 -1.40
N LEU A 173 17.00 -3.77 -2.72
CA LEU A 173 18.12 -4.22 -3.55
C LEU A 173 18.88 -3.01 -4.11
N ALA A 174 20.19 -2.99 -3.92
CA ALA A 174 21.06 -1.98 -4.55
C ALA A 174 21.14 -2.21 -6.07
N THR A 175 21.14 -3.46 -6.51
CA THR A 175 21.21 -3.91 -7.91
C THR A 175 20.45 -5.21 -8.08
N GLY A 176 20.29 -5.67 -9.31
CA GLY A 176 19.62 -6.94 -9.61
C GLY A 176 18.10 -6.81 -9.77
N SER A 177 17.45 -7.95 -10.00
CA SER A 177 16.02 -8.06 -10.24
C SER A 177 15.26 -8.38 -8.96
N TYR A 178 14.23 -7.58 -8.66
CA TYR A 178 13.29 -7.85 -7.58
C TYR A 178 12.47 -9.11 -7.84
N ARG A 179 12.18 -9.38 -9.12
CA ARG A 179 11.40 -10.55 -9.53
C ARG A 179 12.16 -11.85 -9.27
N GLU A 180 13.42 -11.90 -9.63
CA GLU A 180 14.27 -13.07 -9.37
C GLU A 180 14.41 -13.31 -7.87
N GLN A 181 14.85 -12.29 -7.14
CA GLN A 181 15.01 -12.38 -5.69
C GLN A 181 13.71 -12.73 -4.95
N GLY A 182 12.58 -12.18 -5.39
CA GLY A 182 11.28 -12.48 -4.79
C GLY A 182 10.86 -13.93 -5.01
N ARG A 183 11.11 -14.48 -6.21
CA ARG A 183 10.83 -15.89 -6.51
C ARG A 183 11.70 -16.83 -5.70
N ASP A 184 12.98 -16.53 -5.56
CA ASP A 184 13.92 -17.31 -4.75
C ASP A 184 13.51 -17.35 -3.27
N LEU A 185 12.85 -16.30 -2.78
CA LEU A 185 12.28 -16.22 -1.45
C LEU A 185 10.87 -16.83 -1.32
N GLY A 186 10.33 -17.38 -2.40
CA GLY A 186 9.02 -18.03 -2.42
C GLY A 186 7.83 -17.07 -2.50
N PHE A 187 8.05 -15.80 -2.88
CA PHE A 187 6.94 -14.87 -3.09
C PHE A 187 6.19 -15.16 -4.40
N SER A 188 4.89 -14.91 -4.36
CA SER A 188 3.99 -15.07 -5.51
C SER A 188 3.06 -13.86 -5.61
N PHE A 189 3.50 -12.84 -6.34
CA PHE A 189 2.73 -11.62 -6.54
C PHE A 189 1.99 -11.68 -7.87
N GLU A 190 0.73 -12.11 -7.81
CA GLU A 190 -0.20 -12.08 -8.92
C GLU A 190 -1.27 -11.03 -8.62
N MET A 191 -1.45 -10.07 -9.52
CA MET A 191 -2.51 -9.09 -9.38
C MET A 191 -3.85 -9.73 -9.72
N LYS A 192 -4.89 -9.45 -8.90
CA LYS A 192 -6.27 -9.74 -9.28
C LYS A 192 -6.52 -9.12 -10.67
N GLN A 193 -6.93 -9.93 -11.63
CA GLN A 193 -7.46 -9.37 -12.86
C GLN A 193 -8.69 -8.55 -12.45
N GLN A 194 -8.60 -7.23 -12.62
CA GLN A 194 -9.79 -6.41 -12.50
C GLN A 194 -10.78 -7.01 -13.51
N LYS A 195 -11.88 -7.57 -13.00
CA LYS A 195 -13.03 -7.81 -13.85
C LYS A 195 -13.36 -6.43 -14.41
N VAL A 196 -12.99 -6.20 -15.66
CA VAL A 196 -13.49 -5.06 -16.41
C VAL A 196 -14.99 -5.26 -16.32
N HIS A 197 -15.66 -4.43 -15.52
CA HIS A 197 -17.09 -4.26 -15.66
C HIS A 197 -17.22 -3.73 -17.09
N GLU A 198 -17.53 -4.62 -18.01
CA GLU A 198 -18.12 -4.17 -19.26
C GLU A 198 -19.27 -3.28 -18.80
N PRO A 199 -19.36 -2.03 -19.30
CA PRO A 199 -20.48 -1.19 -18.98
C PRO A 199 -21.71 -1.94 -19.47
N GLY A 200 -22.32 -2.73 -18.57
CA GLY A 200 -23.57 -3.40 -18.81
C GLY A 200 -24.51 -2.30 -19.26
N GLU A 201 -25.13 -2.49 -20.41
CA GLU A 201 -26.27 -1.73 -20.87
C GLU A 201 -27.19 -1.57 -19.66
N ARG A 202 -27.14 -0.39 -19.04
CA ARG A 202 -28.12 0.00 -18.02
C ARG A 202 -29.39 0.23 -18.79
N GLU A 203 -30.19 -0.83 -18.95
CA GLU A 203 -31.58 -0.67 -19.28
C GLU A 203 -32.18 0.28 -18.23
N GLY A 204 -32.66 1.41 -18.76
CA GLY A 204 -33.33 2.53 -18.17
C GLY A 204 -34.07 2.33 -16.85
N GLU A 205 -33.37 2.36 -15.71
CA GLU A 205 -33.97 2.83 -14.47
C GLU A 205 -33.45 4.23 -14.20
N GLY A 206 -34.34 5.21 -14.40
CA GLY A 206 -34.07 6.63 -14.23
C GLY A 206 -33.48 6.87 -12.85
N MET A 207 -32.36 7.63 -12.78
CA MET A 207 -31.81 8.10 -11.54
C MET A 207 -32.89 8.79 -10.71
N PRO A 208 -33.00 8.48 -9.39
CA PRO A 208 -34.03 9.08 -8.52
C PRO A 208 -33.85 10.59 -8.25
N TRP A 209 -32.84 11.20 -8.87
CA TRP A 209 -32.58 12.63 -8.83
C TRP A 209 -32.68 13.17 -10.25
N GLY A 210 -33.87 13.58 -10.64
CA GLY A 210 -34.15 14.21 -11.93
C GLY A 210 -33.31 15.49 -12.11
N PHE A 211 -32.19 15.38 -12.79
CA PHE A 211 -31.55 16.47 -13.49
C PHE A 211 -32.04 16.42 -14.96
N GLU A 212 -33.20 16.97 -15.22
CA GLU A 212 -33.54 17.42 -16.55
C GLU A 212 -32.61 18.58 -16.90
N GLY A 213 -31.95 18.48 -18.04
CA GLY A 213 -30.85 19.30 -18.48
C GLY A 213 -31.06 20.81 -18.32
N GLY A 214 -30.34 21.38 -17.38
CA GLY A 214 -30.18 22.82 -17.21
C GLY A 214 -29.04 23.06 -16.24
N LEU A 215 -28.10 23.96 -16.57
CA LEU A 215 -27.06 24.44 -15.68
C LEU A 215 -27.73 25.00 -14.41
N PRO A 216 -27.12 24.73 -13.22
CA PRO A 216 -27.65 25.30 -11.99
C PRO A 216 -27.68 26.84 -12.05
N PRO A 217 -28.68 27.49 -11.43
CA PRO A 217 -28.82 28.93 -11.49
C PRO A 217 -27.59 29.62 -10.90
N GLY A 218 -26.89 30.41 -11.73
CA GLY A 218 -25.69 31.15 -11.39
C GLY A 218 -24.49 30.91 -12.30
N PHE A 219 -24.56 29.97 -13.24
CA PHE A 219 -23.56 29.79 -14.30
C PHE A 219 -24.13 30.24 -15.62
N THR A 220 -23.77 31.44 -16.04
CA THR A 220 -23.93 31.96 -17.42
C THR A 220 -22.61 31.84 -18.14
N GLU A 221 -22.64 31.50 -19.46
CA GLU A 221 -21.47 31.44 -20.35
C GLU A 221 -20.56 32.67 -20.26
#